data_6652415fa4ccc2c317632cb1fad33a73
#
_entry.id   6652415fa4ccc2c317632cb1fad33a73
#
_cell.length_a   1.000
_cell.length_b   1.000
_cell.length_c   1.000
_cell.angle_alpha   90.00
_cell.angle_beta   90.00
_cell.angle_gamma   90.00
#
_symmetry.space_group_name_H-M   'P 1'
#
loop_
_entity.id
_entity.type
_entity.pdbx_description
1 polymer ?
#
loop_
_entity_poly.entity_id
_entity_poly.type
_entity_poly.pdbx_seq_one_letter_code
_entity_poly.pdbx_strand_id
1 'polypeptide(L)'
;MTRGIDLIEEVARHYGYDKFPPRLPPAKQPAHRLPHAEAQDRLRERIVALGYQEIVEIPIVDTQRNELFRPENLAPAVIGNPLAEDASVMRSTGTVSMLRAIEWNLNHGQRNLRLFEIGKTYELRDGAPIETQVLTLGATGMAQEKTIYEAAREFGFADLKGDLDRIGELAGGFAWQSGGPQWLAGSRAAQIALAAKSPDSANLGTTGQLAKRIADIYKFRQDVFVAELKLEPLVTGVEAANAARRFKPLPRFPAVERDFSLVLADGVAFAQVDAAIRSLQIAELESIEAADLFRGGQIPAGKFSLMIRVKFQSAEATFTDAQLNDISARIVAALQEKLGATLRAI
;
A
#
# COMPACT_ATOMS: atom_id res chain seq x y z
N MET A 1 3.46 -51.28 1.43
CA MET A 1 2.90 -50.89 2.74
C MET A 1 3.99 -51.13 3.78
N THR A 2 4.47 -50.08 4.40
CA THR A 2 5.59 -50.13 5.34
C THR A 2 5.20 -49.74 6.78
N ARG A 3 3.98 -49.22 6.96
CA ARG A 3 3.47 -48.74 8.27
C ARG A 3 2.23 -49.53 8.68
N GLY A 4 2.07 -49.79 9.97
CA GLY A 4 0.87 -50.44 10.51
C GLY A 4 -0.42 -49.69 10.24
N ILE A 5 -0.35 -48.31 10.13
CA ILE A 5 -1.50 -47.48 9.81
C ILE A 5 -2.01 -47.71 8.37
N ASP A 6 -1.14 -48.02 7.43
CA ASP A 6 -1.53 -48.31 6.04
C ASP A 6 -2.38 -49.59 5.96
N LEU A 7 -2.08 -50.61 6.81
CA LEU A 7 -2.89 -51.83 6.94
C LEU A 7 -4.25 -51.54 7.62
N ILE A 8 -4.28 -50.69 8.62
CA ILE A 8 -5.51 -50.26 9.27
C ILE A 8 -6.41 -49.55 8.28
N GLU A 9 -5.84 -48.65 7.45
CA GLU A 9 -6.57 -47.95 6.38
C GLU A 9 -7.17 -48.93 5.38
N GLU A 10 -6.41 -49.92 4.91
CA GLU A 10 -6.92 -50.93 3.97
C GLU A 10 -8.05 -51.77 4.58
N VAL A 11 -7.94 -52.19 5.86
CA VAL A 11 -9.00 -52.90 6.55
C VAL A 11 -10.24 -52.02 6.65
N ALA A 12 -10.10 -50.74 7.00
CA ALA A 12 -11.20 -49.79 7.07
C ALA A 12 -11.88 -49.58 5.71
N ARG A 13 -11.09 -49.47 4.64
CA ARG A 13 -11.58 -49.33 3.26
C ARG A 13 -12.40 -50.54 2.84
N HIS A 14 -11.93 -51.75 3.12
CA HIS A 14 -12.66 -53.00 2.83
C HIS A 14 -13.89 -53.20 3.70
N TYR A 15 -13.84 -52.78 4.96
CA TYR A 15 -15.00 -52.82 5.85
C TYR A 15 -16.11 -51.83 5.41
N GLY A 16 -15.74 -50.67 4.84
CA GLY A 16 -16.62 -49.58 4.38
C GLY A 16 -16.61 -48.41 5.36
N TYR A 17 -16.17 -47.25 4.85
CA TYR A 17 -16.11 -46.01 5.65
C TYR A 17 -17.51 -45.53 6.10
N ASP A 18 -18.56 -45.85 5.36
CA ASP A 18 -19.96 -45.56 5.69
C ASP A 18 -20.45 -46.24 6.97
N LYS A 19 -19.77 -47.30 7.41
CA LYS A 19 -20.10 -48.04 8.64
C LYS A 19 -19.46 -47.43 9.89
N PHE A 20 -18.57 -46.46 9.76
CA PHE A 20 -18.01 -45.77 10.89
C PHE A 20 -18.89 -44.58 11.31
N PRO A 21 -19.26 -44.43 12.58
CA PRO A 21 -20.02 -43.26 13.03
C PRO A 21 -19.15 -42.01 12.88
N PRO A 22 -19.67 -40.91 12.28
CA PRO A 22 -18.94 -39.67 12.24
C PRO A 22 -18.72 -39.13 13.65
N ARG A 23 -17.47 -38.97 14.03
CA ARG A 23 -17.06 -38.40 15.32
C ARG A 23 -16.00 -37.34 15.12
N LEU A 24 -16.21 -36.18 15.74
CA LEU A 24 -15.15 -35.18 15.84
C LEU A 24 -14.08 -35.72 16.82
N PRO A 25 -12.77 -35.57 16.48
CA PRO A 25 -11.72 -35.91 17.43
C PRO A 25 -11.88 -35.09 18.70
N PRO A 26 -11.64 -35.66 19.88
CA PRO A 26 -11.76 -34.92 21.15
C PRO A 26 -10.71 -33.80 21.18
N ALA A 27 -11.17 -32.56 21.26
CA ALA A 27 -10.31 -31.42 21.47
C ALA A 27 -9.90 -31.35 22.96
N LYS A 28 -8.64 -31.66 23.26
CA LYS A 28 -8.08 -31.59 24.61
C LYS A 28 -7.59 -30.20 25.01
N GLN A 29 -7.41 -29.31 24.04
CA GLN A 29 -6.91 -27.98 24.25
C GLN A 29 -7.79 -26.96 23.48
N PRO A 30 -7.98 -25.75 24.03
CA PRO A 30 -8.66 -24.69 23.31
C PRO A 30 -7.88 -24.33 22.03
N ALA A 31 -8.59 -23.95 21.00
CA ALA A 31 -7.96 -23.43 19.80
C ALA A 31 -7.22 -22.13 20.11
N HIS A 32 -5.99 -22.00 19.60
CA HIS A 32 -5.23 -20.76 19.68
C HIS A 32 -5.15 -20.14 18.29
N ARG A 33 -5.32 -18.82 18.21
CA ARG A 33 -5.07 -18.10 16.96
C ARG A 33 -3.57 -18.13 16.67
N LEU A 34 -3.23 -18.24 15.38
CA LEU A 34 -1.84 -18.10 14.92
C LEU A 34 -1.32 -16.69 15.23
N PRO A 35 0.00 -16.53 15.40
CA PRO A 35 0.60 -15.20 15.52
C PRO A 35 0.15 -14.30 14.36
N HIS A 36 -0.09 -13.02 14.62
CA HIS A 36 -0.52 -12.02 13.66
C HIS A 36 -1.88 -12.26 12.95
N ALA A 37 -2.60 -13.32 13.24
CA ALA A 37 -3.86 -13.64 12.55
C ALA A 37 -4.89 -12.50 12.67
N GLU A 38 -5.04 -11.89 13.83
CA GLU A 38 -5.98 -10.78 14.04
C GLU A 38 -5.58 -9.53 13.22
N ALA A 39 -4.30 -9.22 13.16
CA ALA A 39 -3.79 -8.10 12.37
C ALA A 39 -3.99 -8.34 10.86
N GLN A 40 -3.76 -9.59 10.40
CA GLN A 40 -4.02 -9.97 9.01
C GLN A 40 -5.51 -9.91 8.66
N ASP A 41 -6.40 -10.36 9.56
CA ASP A 41 -7.85 -10.28 9.36
C ASP A 41 -8.29 -8.82 9.22
N ARG A 42 -7.81 -7.92 10.06
CA ARG A 42 -8.08 -6.47 9.97
C ARG A 42 -7.58 -5.85 8.66
N LEU A 43 -6.41 -6.28 8.18
CA LEU A 43 -5.89 -5.84 6.89
C LEU A 43 -6.80 -6.31 5.75
N ARG A 44 -7.22 -7.59 5.73
CA ARG A 44 -8.16 -8.13 4.74
C ARG A 44 -9.47 -7.36 4.75
N GLU A 45 -10.07 -7.18 5.92
CA GLU A 45 -11.33 -6.43 6.07
C GLU A 45 -11.21 -5.00 5.51
N ARG A 46 -10.10 -4.30 5.81
CA ARG A 46 -9.86 -2.96 5.27
C ARG A 46 -9.71 -2.98 3.75
N ILE A 47 -8.93 -3.91 3.19
CA ILE A 47 -8.67 -3.99 1.75
C ILE A 47 -9.96 -4.37 0.99
N VAL A 48 -10.75 -5.30 1.51
CA VAL A 48 -12.07 -5.65 0.95
C VAL A 48 -13.02 -4.45 1.00
N ALA A 49 -13.03 -3.69 2.11
CA ALA A 49 -13.84 -2.47 2.23
C ALA A 49 -13.44 -1.35 1.25
N LEU A 50 -12.20 -1.35 0.75
CA LEU A 50 -11.73 -0.48 -0.33
C LEU A 50 -12.12 -0.97 -1.73
N GLY A 51 -12.84 -2.11 -1.83
CA GLY A 51 -13.34 -2.67 -3.08
C GLY A 51 -12.40 -3.65 -3.76
N TYR A 52 -11.38 -4.13 -3.09
CA TYR A 52 -10.48 -5.17 -3.61
C TYR A 52 -11.03 -6.57 -3.36
N GLN A 53 -10.73 -7.49 -4.27
CA GLN A 53 -11.05 -8.90 -4.19
C GLN A 53 -9.78 -9.70 -3.89
N GLU A 54 -9.85 -10.60 -2.90
CA GLU A 54 -8.72 -11.48 -2.58
C GLU A 54 -8.58 -12.57 -3.65
N ILE A 55 -7.35 -12.78 -4.09
CA ILE A 55 -6.98 -13.89 -4.96
C ILE A 55 -5.93 -14.75 -4.28
N VAL A 56 -5.83 -15.99 -4.69
CA VAL A 56 -4.79 -16.93 -4.29
C VAL A 56 -4.16 -17.50 -5.54
N GLU A 57 -2.92 -17.16 -5.79
CA GLU A 57 -2.18 -17.56 -6.96
C GLU A 57 -1.13 -18.64 -6.65
N ILE A 58 -0.90 -19.51 -7.60
CA ILE A 58 0.19 -20.51 -7.51
C ILE A 58 1.52 -19.75 -7.58
N PRO A 59 2.46 -19.98 -6.63
CA PRO A 59 3.72 -19.24 -6.58
C PRO A 59 4.77 -19.73 -7.60
N ILE A 60 4.43 -20.66 -8.48
CA ILE A 60 5.28 -21.17 -9.53
C ILE A 60 4.96 -20.41 -10.82
N VAL A 61 5.98 -19.83 -11.44
CA VAL A 61 5.82 -18.90 -12.55
C VAL A 61 6.83 -19.19 -13.67
N ASP A 62 6.59 -18.57 -14.80
CA ASP A 62 7.50 -18.57 -15.94
C ASP A 62 8.79 -17.81 -15.63
N THR A 63 9.93 -18.36 -16.03
CA THR A 63 11.26 -17.79 -15.78
C THR A 63 11.40 -16.41 -16.43
N GLN A 64 10.98 -16.23 -17.68
CA GLN A 64 11.17 -14.96 -18.41
C GLN A 64 10.31 -13.86 -17.78
N ARG A 65 9.08 -14.18 -17.39
CA ARG A 65 8.20 -13.22 -16.69
C ARG A 65 8.74 -12.87 -15.30
N ASN A 66 9.30 -13.83 -14.57
CA ASN A 66 9.92 -13.58 -13.26
C ASN A 66 11.12 -12.64 -13.35
N GLU A 67 11.98 -12.82 -14.37
CA GLU A 67 13.17 -11.98 -14.60
C GLU A 67 12.83 -10.51 -14.85
N LEU A 68 11.63 -10.16 -15.35
CA LEU A 68 11.21 -8.77 -15.53
C LEU A 68 11.15 -7.98 -14.23
N PHE A 69 10.96 -8.67 -13.11
CA PHE A 69 10.69 -8.06 -11.79
C PHE A 69 11.71 -8.45 -10.71
N ARG A 70 12.47 -9.50 -10.95
CA ARG A 70 13.45 -10.01 -9.99
C ARG A 70 14.55 -8.97 -9.75
N PRO A 71 14.88 -8.67 -8.49
CA PRO A 71 16.07 -7.88 -8.18
C PRO A 71 17.35 -8.57 -8.68
N GLU A 72 18.23 -7.80 -9.32
CA GLU A 72 19.45 -8.33 -9.97
C GLU A 72 20.38 -9.09 -9.00
N ASN A 73 20.36 -8.69 -7.72
CA ASN A 73 21.19 -9.29 -6.66
C ASN A 73 20.61 -10.57 -6.05
N LEU A 74 19.41 -11.01 -6.49
CA LEU A 74 18.77 -12.20 -5.96
C LEU A 74 18.81 -13.36 -6.97
N ALA A 75 19.20 -14.55 -6.52
CA ALA A 75 19.15 -15.74 -7.36
C ALA A 75 17.71 -16.31 -7.38
N PRO A 76 17.21 -16.78 -8.54
CA PRO A 76 15.90 -17.39 -8.62
C PRO A 76 15.89 -18.76 -7.94
N ALA A 77 14.80 -19.09 -7.25
CA ALA A 77 14.56 -20.43 -6.72
C ALA A 77 13.99 -21.33 -7.83
N VAL A 78 14.86 -22.08 -8.50
CA VAL A 78 14.51 -22.94 -9.64
C VAL A 78 13.96 -24.29 -9.15
N ILE A 79 12.90 -24.78 -9.81
CA ILE A 79 12.31 -26.09 -9.53
C ILE A 79 13.06 -27.16 -10.30
N GLY A 80 13.56 -28.18 -9.60
CA GLY A 80 14.40 -29.22 -10.20
C GLY A 80 13.66 -30.15 -11.18
N ASN A 81 12.35 -30.32 -11.02
CA ASN A 81 11.48 -31.14 -11.85
C ASN A 81 10.16 -30.46 -12.16
N PRO A 82 10.16 -29.36 -12.94
CA PRO A 82 8.95 -28.63 -13.25
C PRO A 82 7.96 -29.50 -14.03
N LEU A 83 6.66 -29.33 -13.71
CA LEU A 83 5.58 -30.04 -14.41
C LEU A 83 5.27 -29.44 -15.78
N ALA A 84 5.63 -28.17 -15.99
CA ALA A 84 5.44 -27.42 -17.24
C ALA A 84 6.59 -26.46 -17.45
N GLU A 85 6.94 -26.15 -18.70
CA GLU A 85 8.05 -25.26 -19.06
C GLU A 85 7.78 -23.81 -18.60
N ASP A 86 6.50 -23.40 -18.61
CA ASP A 86 6.02 -22.08 -18.15
C ASP A 86 5.80 -21.98 -16.64
N ALA A 87 6.22 -22.99 -15.88
CA ALA A 87 6.08 -23.06 -14.42
C ALA A 87 7.35 -23.68 -13.81
N SER A 88 8.50 -23.00 -13.97
CA SER A 88 9.83 -23.56 -13.69
C SER A 88 10.58 -22.90 -12.54
N VAL A 89 10.09 -21.73 -12.04
CA VAL A 89 10.71 -21.04 -10.92
C VAL A 89 9.66 -20.60 -9.90
N MET A 90 10.09 -20.49 -8.64
CA MET A 90 9.29 -19.86 -7.62
C MET A 90 9.33 -18.33 -7.81
N ARG A 91 8.18 -17.65 -7.67
CA ARG A 91 8.08 -16.19 -7.87
C ARG A 91 8.96 -15.42 -6.89
N SER A 92 9.77 -14.49 -7.38
CA SER A 92 10.57 -13.58 -6.58
C SER A 92 9.78 -12.35 -6.10
N THR A 93 8.62 -12.10 -6.69
CA THR A 93 7.67 -11.04 -6.32
C THR A 93 6.24 -11.50 -6.60
N GLY A 94 5.29 -11.09 -5.79
CA GLY A 94 3.86 -11.34 -6.01
C GLY A 94 3.32 -10.62 -7.25
N THR A 95 4.00 -9.56 -7.69
CA THR A 95 3.63 -8.79 -8.89
C THR A 95 3.51 -9.66 -10.14
N VAL A 96 4.39 -10.66 -10.32
CA VAL A 96 4.33 -11.58 -11.48
C VAL A 96 2.99 -12.30 -11.56
N SER A 97 2.56 -12.90 -10.44
CA SER A 97 1.28 -13.62 -10.36
C SER A 97 0.09 -12.67 -10.44
N MET A 98 0.18 -11.50 -9.81
CA MET A 98 -0.84 -10.46 -9.88
C MET A 98 -1.10 -10.00 -11.32
N LEU A 99 -0.04 -9.77 -12.10
CA LEU A 99 -0.17 -9.37 -13.50
C LEU A 99 -0.73 -10.50 -14.36
N ARG A 100 -0.44 -11.77 -14.06
CA ARG A 100 -1.05 -12.93 -14.70
C ARG A 100 -2.56 -12.97 -14.45
N ALA A 101 -2.97 -12.75 -13.19
CA ALA A 101 -4.39 -12.69 -12.85
C ALA A 101 -5.10 -11.52 -13.56
N ILE A 102 -4.49 -10.35 -13.62
CA ILE A 102 -5.03 -9.20 -14.36
C ILE A 102 -5.12 -9.51 -15.85
N GLU A 103 -4.07 -10.06 -16.48
CA GLU A 103 -4.04 -10.45 -17.89
C GLU A 103 -5.20 -11.43 -18.20
N TRP A 104 -5.37 -12.44 -17.35
CA TRP A 104 -6.44 -13.41 -17.52
C TRP A 104 -7.83 -12.78 -17.48
N ASN A 105 -8.08 -11.96 -16.47
CA ASN A 105 -9.36 -11.28 -16.30
C ASN A 105 -9.67 -10.31 -17.46
N LEU A 106 -8.68 -9.53 -17.89
CA LEU A 106 -8.84 -8.60 -19.02
C LEU A 106 -9.16 -9.35 -20.33
N ASN A 107 -8.53 -10.51 -20.57
CA ASN A 107 -8.79 -11.36 -21.72
C ASN A 107 -10.17 -12.01 -21.66
N HIS A 108 -10.77 -12.14 -20.47
CA HIS A 108 -12.13 -12.66 -20.26
C HIS A 108 -13.18 -11.54 -20.10
N GLY A 109 -12.83 -10.31 -20.49
CA GLY A 109 -13.79 -9.20 -20.58
C GLY A 109 -13.98 -8.37 -19.31
N GLN A 110 -13.33 -8.74 -18.20
CA GLN A 110 -13.35 -7.93 -16.98
C GLN A 110 -12.40 -6.73 -17.14
N ARG A 111 -12.92 -5.52 -17.09
CA ARG A 111 -12.17 -4.30 -17.37
C ARG A 111 -11.73 -3.53 -16.12
N ASN A 112 -12.54 -3.60 -15.07
CA ASN A 112 -12.33 -2.84 -13.84
C ASN A 112 -11.95 -3.83 -12.74
N LEU A 113 -10.67 -3.83 -12.37
CA LEU A 113 -10.12 -4.81 -11.44
C LEU A 113 -9.43 -4.11 -10.28
N ARG A 114 -9.70 -4.62 -9.08
CA ARG A 114 -8.98 -4.34 -7.85
C ARG A 114 -8.77 -5.67 -7.14
N LEU A 115 -7.56 -6.16 -7.20
CA LEU A 115 -7.18 -7.48 -6.70
C LEU A 115 -6.11 -7.34 -5.63
N PHE A 116 -6.11 -8.23 -4.64
CA PHE A 116 -5.02 -8.35 -3.69
C PHE A 116 -4.74 -9.81 -3.34
N GLU A 117 -3.52 -10.06 -2.93
CA GLU A 117 -3.06 -11.36 -2.44
C GLU A 117 -2.18 -11.18 -1.22
N ILE A 118 -2.43 -11.96 -0.17
CA ILE A 118 -1.47 -12.22 0.90
C ILE A 118 -0.81 -13.55 0.58
N GLY A 119 0.40 -13.49 0.06
CA GLY A 119 1.12 -14.64 -0.45
C GLY A 119 2.58 -14.68 -0.01
N LYS A 120 3.37 -15.54 -0.65
CA LYS A 120 4.80 -15.67 -0.38
C LYS A 120 5.60 -15.42 -1.65
N THR A 121 6.80 -14.88 -1.47
CA THR A 121 7.85 -14.76 -2.47
C THR A 121 9.06 -15.59 -2.05
N TYR A 122 9.91 -15.94 -3.00
CA TYR A 122 11.00 -16.88 -2.80
C TYR A 122 12.28 -16.38 -3.44
N GLU A 123 13.36 -16.49 -2.72
CA GLU A 123 14.71 -16.18 -3.19
C GLU A 123 15.70 -17.23 -2.70
N LEU A 124 16.84 -17.35 -3.36
CA LEU A 124 17.98 -18.08 -2.82
C LEU A 124 18.99 -17.08 -2.24
N ARG A 125 19.36 -17.30 -0.99
CA ARG A 125 20.42 -16.55 -0.32
C ARG A 125 21.45 -17.54 0.20
N ASP A 126 22.69 -17.41 -0.26
CA ASP A 126 23.77 -18.35 0.07
C ASP A 126 23.39 -19.83 -0.21
N GLY A 127 22.60 -20.06 -1.26
CA GLY A 127 22.11 -21.38 -1.64
C GLY A 127 20.93 -21.92 -0.82
N ALA A 128 20.48 -21.20 0.21
CA ALA A 128 19.31 -21.56 1.03
C ALA A 128 18.04 -20.84 0.54
N PRO A 129 16.89 -21.51 0.47
CA PRO A 129 15.63 -20.87 0.12
C PRO A 129 15.14 -19.97 1.27
N ILE A 130 14.80 -18.73 0.95
CA ILE A 130 14.17 -17.77 1.85
C ILE A 130 12.76 -17.52 1.35
N GLU A 131 11.79 -17.66 2.26
CA GLU A 131 10.39 -17.29 2.03
C GLU A 131 10.07 -15.97 2.71
N THR A 132 9.43 -15.06 1.98
CA THR A 132 8.96 -13.79 2.54
C THR A 132 7.46 -13.66 2.29
N GLN A 133 6.68 -13.39 3.34
CA GLN A 133 5.27 -13.05 3.19
C GLN A 133 5.10 -11.62 2.68
N VAL A 134 4.25 -11.46 1.67
CA VAL A 134 3.96 -10.16 1.06
C VAL A 134 2.46 -9.94 0.89
N LEU A 135 2.06 -8.69 0.96
CA LEU A 135 0.77 -8.20 0.49
C LEU A 135 1.00 -7.57 -0.88
N THR A 136 0.34 -8.11 -1.89
CA THR A 136 0.41 -7.57 -3.27
C THR A 136 -0.97 -7.04 -3.66
N LEU A 137 -1.04 -5.82 -4.20
CA LEU A 137 -2.24 -5.23 -4.77
C LEU A 137 -2.05 -5.00 -6.27
N GLY A 138 -3.13 -5.14 -7.03
CA GLY A 138 -3.18 -4.81 -8.45
C GLY A 138 -4.51 -4.15 -8.80
N ALA A 139 -4.46 -3.02 -9.52
CA ALA A 139 -5.65 -2.29 -9.92
C ALA A 139 -5.55 -1.78 -11.36
N THR A 140 -6.68 -1.75 -12.06
CA THR A 140 -6.76 -1.25 -13.44
C THR A 140 -8.22 -0.92 -13.81
N GLY A 141 -8.40 -0.10 -14.84
CA GLY A 141 -9.71 0.27 -15.38
C GLY A 141 -10.28 1.54 -14.76
N MET A 142 -11.57 1.56 -14.49
CA MET A 142 -12.26 2.73 -13.96
C MET A 142 -12.24 2.76 -12.44
N ALA A 143 -11.92 3.93 -11.86
CA ALA A 143 -12.19 4.23 -10.46
C ALA A 143 -13.69 4.47 -10.24
N GLN A 144 -14.33 5.07 -11.24
CA GLN A 144 -15.75 5.38 -11.25
C GLN A 144 -16.29 5.18 -12.65
N GLU A 145 -17.33 4.37 -12.79
CA GLU A 145 -18.06 4.23 -14.04
C GLU A 145 -19.00 5.43 -14.25
N LYS A 146 -19.30 5.70 -15.52
CA LYS A 146 -20.26 6.74 -15.86
C LYS A 146 -21.65 6.40 -15.32
N THR A 147 -22.23 7.34 -14.60
CA THR A 147 -23.62 7.31 -14.16
C THR A 147 -24.40 8.48 -14.77
N ILE A 148 -25.69 8.56 -14.50
CA ILE A 148 -26.49 9.74 -14.90
C ILE A 148 -26.10 11.01 -14.15
N TYR A 149 -25.40 10.88 -13.02
CA TYR A 149 -25.01 12.00 -12.14
C TYR A 149 -23.54 12.37 -12.27
N GLU A 150 -22.69 11.43 -12.69
CA GLU A 150 -21.24 11.57 -12.62
C GLU A 150 -20.54 11.06 -13.88
N ALA A 151 -19.50 11.76 -14.31
CA ALA A 151 -18.66 11.34 -15.41
C ALA A 151 -17.80 10.12 -15.05
N ALA A 152 -17.47 9.29 -16.04
CA ALA A 152 -16.48 8.24 -15.84
C ALA A 152 -15.10 8.83 -15.48
N ARG A 153 -14.37 8.14 -14.60
CA ARG A 153 -12.99 8.47 -14.23
C ARG A 153 -12.15 7.22 -14.18
N GLU A 154 -11.02 7.24 -14.85
CA GLU A 154 -10.04 6.15 -14.80
C GLU A 154 -9.37 6.07 -13.43
N PHE A 155 -9.00 4.85 -13.04
CA PHE A 155 -8.20 4.60 -11.85
C PHE A 155 -6.77 5.10 -12.10
N GLY A 156 -6.22 5.86 -11.17
CA GLY A 156 -4.92 6.47 -11.28
C GLY A 156 -3.99 6.15 -10.10
N PHE A 157 -2.74 6.60 -10.19
CA PHE A 157 -1.76 6.42 -9.11
C PHE A 157 -2.22 7.08 -7.80
N ALA A 158 -2.94 8.20 -7.87
CA ALA A 158 -3.48 8.87 -6.69
C ALA A 158 -4.54 8.01 -5.97
N ASP A 159 -5.34 7.23 -6.72
CA ASP A 159 -6.31 6.31 -6.13
C ASP A 159 -5.60 5.19 -5.38
N LEU A 160 -4.63 4.51 -6.02
CA LEU A 160 -3.84 3.47 -5.36
C LEU A 160 -3.12 4.01 -4.12
N LYS A 161 -2.54 5.22 -4.22
CA LYS A 161 -1.91 5.87 -3.08
C LYS A 161 -2.89 6.12 -1.95
N GLY A 162 -4.09 6.62 -2.25
CA GLY A 162 -5.16 6.83 -1.28
C GLY A 162 -5.61 5.54 -0.60
N ASP A 163 -5.75 4.45 -1.36
CA ASP A 163 -6.08 3.12 -0.82
C ASP A 163 -4.96 2.62 0.12
N LEU A 164 -3.69 2.80 -0.28
CA LEU A 164 -2.53 2.45 0.55
C LEU A 164 -2.45 3.32 1.82
N ASP A 165 -2.73 4.63 1.74
CA ASP A 165 -2.80 5.49 2.93
C ASP A 165 -3.85 4.97 3.93
N ARG A 166 -5.03 4.54 3.44
CA ARG A 166 -6.10 3.93 4.27
C ARG A 166 -5.68 2.60 4.90
N ILE A 167 -4.87 1.79 4.20
CA ILE A 167 -4.27 0.58 4.75
C ILE A 167 -3.23 0.96 5.82
N GLY A 168 -2.38 1.96 5.52
CA GLY A 168 -1.34 2.45 6.42
C GLY A 168 -1.87 3.02 7.73
N GLU A 169 -3.07 3.63 7.74
CA GLU A 169 -3.72 4.10 8.98
C GLU A 169 -3.81 3.02 10.06
N LEU A 170 -3.99 1.75 9.67
CA LEU A 170 -4.01 0.63 10.61
C LEU A 170 -2.67 0.43 11.32
N ALA A 171 -1.56 0.76 10.65
CA ALA A 171 -0.19 0.59 11.14
C ALA A 171 0.46 1.91 11.62
N GLY A 172 -0.34 2.96 11.83
CA GLY A 172 0.15 4.26 12.28
C GLY A 172 0.61 5.20 11.15
N GLY A 173 0.31 4.87 9.90
CA GLY A 173 0.59 5.67 8.70
C GLY A 173 1.80 5.18 7.90
N PHE A 174 1.88 5.63 6.65
CA PHE A 174 3.01 5.39 5.76
C PHE A 174 3.81 6.66 5.51
N ALA A 175 5.12 6.49 5.36
CA ALA A 175 6.04 7.50 4.83
C ALA A 175 6.35 7.14 3.37
N TRP A 176 6.39 8.16 2.51
CA TRP A 176 6.50 8.03 1.07
C TRP A 176 7.81 8.63 0.57
N GLN A 177 8.50 7.90 -0.29
CA GLN A 177 9.66 8.38 -1.02
C GLN A 177 9.44 8.16 -2.52
N SER A 178 9.62 9.19 -3.33
CA SER A 178 9.51 9.06 -4.79
C SER A 178 10.56 8.12 -5.36
N GLY A 179 10.20 7.40 -6.43
CA GLY A 179 11.08 6.45 -7.10
C GLY A 179 10.71 5.01 -6.82
N GLY A 180 11.30 4.08 -7.57
CA GLY A 180 11.03 2.66 -7.49
C GLY A 180 11.83 1.88 -8.53
N PRO A 181 11.62 0.56 -8.62
CA PRO A 181 12.29 -0.28 -9.60
C PRO A 181 11.93 0.13 -11.03
N GLN A 182 12.82 -0.19 -11.98
CA GLN A 182 12.67 0.22 -13.39
C GLN A 182 11.41 -0.33 -14.09
N TRP A 183 10.78 -1.40 -13.57
CA TRP A 183 9.54 -1.91 -14.11
C TRP A 183 8.31 -1.08 -13.73
N LEU A 184 8.47 -0.05 -12.91
CA LEU A 184 7.49 1.00 -12.66
C LEU A 184 7.80 2.27 -13.46
N ALA A 185 6.78 3.07 -13.73
CA ALA A 185 6.91 4.39 -14.35
C ALA A 185 7.45 5.38 -13.31
N GLY A 186 8.68 5.87 -13.50
CA GLY A 186 9.43 6.61 -12.48
C GLY A 186 8.73 7.84 -11.89
N SER A 187 7.91 8.56 -12.69
CA SER A 187 7.13 9.71 -12.23
C SER A 187 5.87 9.32 -11.43
N ARG A 188 5.47 8.05 -11.46
CA ARG A 188 4.31 7.49 -10.78
C ARG A 188 4.70 6.22 -10.02
N ALA A 189 5.80 6.30 -9.29
CA ALA A 189 6.33 5.23 -8.46
C ALA A 189 6.82 5.80 -7.13
N ALA A 190 6.66 5.02 -6.08
CA ALA A 190 7.10 5.37 -4.75
C ALA A 190 7.57 4.13 -3.97
N GLN A 191 8.49 4.36 -3.06
CA GLN A 191 8.84 3.46 -1.97
C GLN A 191 8.01 3.82 -0.74
N ILE A 192 7.66 2.81 0.03
CA ILE A 192 6.81 2.92 1.20
C ILE A 192 7.58 2.44 2.43
N ALA A 193 7.51 3.18 3.52
CA ALA A 193 7.98 2.80 4.83
C ALA A 193 6.89 3.07 5.88
N LEU A 194 6.99 2.49 7.07
CA LEU A 194 6.11 2.86 8.19
C LEU A 194 6.47 4.27 8.68
N ALA A 195 5.45 5.09 8.97
CA ALA A 195 5.65 6.46 9.47
C ALA A 195 6.20 6.48 10.91
N ALA A 196 5.88 5.48 11.72
CA ALA A 196 6.41 5.33 13.07
C ALA A 196 7.91 5.02 13.00
N LYS A 197 8.71 5.96 13.49
CA LYS A 197 10.17 6.00 13.35
C LYS A 197 10.88 4.88 14.09
N SER A 198 11.53 3.99 13.33
CA SER A 198 12.88 3.55 13.63
C SER A 198 13.82 4.11 12.55
N PRO A 199 15.06 4.49 12.83
CA PRO A 199 16.06 4.83 11.80
C PRO A 199 16.28 3.70 10.79
N ASP A 200 15.96 2.47 11.19
CA ASP A 200 15.91 1.25 10.40
C ASP A 200 14.52 0.92 9.87
N SER A 201 13.61 1.89 9.70
CA SER A 201 12.34 1.63 9.03
C SER A 201 12.63 1.25 7.58
N ALA A 202 13.06 -0.01 7.46
CA ALA A 202 13.39 -0.68 6.22
C ALA A 202 12.26 -0.44 5.23
N ASN A 203 12.61 -0.20 3.99
CA ASN A 203 11.69 -0.16 2.87
C ASN A 203 10.64 -1.26 3.03
N LEU A 204 9.42 -0.87 3.40
CA LEU A 204 8.28 -1.78 3.57
C LEU A 204 7.90 -2.40 2.24
N GLY A 205 8.01 -1.59 1.16
CA GLY A 205 7.63 -2.04 -0.17
C GLY A 205 7.66 -0.93 -1.20
N THR A 206 7.11 -1.24 -2.36
CA THR A 206 7.06 -0.36 -3.52
C THR A 206 5.66 -0.35 -4.13
N THR A 207 5.32 0.77 -4.79
CA THR A 207 4.07 0.92 -5.51
C THR A 207 4.25 1.81 -6.72
N GLY A 208 3.39 1.67 -7.71
CA GLY A 208 3.39 2.57 -8.85
C GLY A 208 2.55 2.08 -10.02
N GLN A 209 2.56 2.89 -11.06
CA GLN A 209 2.07 2.51 -12.37
C GLN A 209 3.08 1.60 -13.05
N LEU A 210 2.63 0.55 -13.71
CA LEU A 210 3.47 -0.33 -14.50
C LEU A 210 4.13 0.46 -15.65
N ALA A 211 5.43 0.29 -15.85
CA ALA A 211 6.13 0.94 -16.95
C ALA A 211 5.59 0.45 -18.30
N LYS A 212 5.48 1.36 -19.27
CA LYS A 212 4.93 1.04 -20.60
C LYS A 212 5.59 -0.17 -21.26
N ARG A 213 6.93 -0.31 -21.16
CA ARG A 213 7.67 -1.45 -21.71
C ARG A 213 7.17 -2.81 -21.16
N ILE A 214 6.75 -2.84 -19.87
CA ILE A 214 6.22 -4.05 -19.25
C ILE A 214 4.75 -4.24 -19.65
N ALA A 215 3.95 -3.17 -19.66
CA ALA A 215 2.57 -3.21 -20.12
C ALA A 215 2.47 -3.72 -21.56
N ASP A 216 3.41 -3.35 -22.44
CA ASP A 216 3.49 -3.81 -23.84
C ASP A 216 3.79 -5.33 -23.93
N ILE A 217 4.63 -5.90 -23.04
CA ILE A 217 4.90 -7.35 -22.96
C ILE A 217 3.61 -8.12 -22.61
N TYR A 218 2.83 -7.61 -21.65
CA TYR A 218 1.53 -8.17 -21.25
C TYR A 218 0.39 -7.76 -22.18
N LYS A 219 0.65 -6.92 -23.19
CA LYS A 219 -0.35 -6.38 -24.12
C LYS A 219 -1.52 -5.65 -23.44
N PHE A 220 -1.25 -5.03 -22.28
CA PHE A 220 -2.23 -4.21 -21.59
C PHE A 220 -2.55 -2.95 -22.39
N ARG A 221 -3.85 -2.67 -22.57
CA ARG A 221 -4.35 -1.50 -23.30
C ARG A 221 -4.77 -0.38 -22.36
N GLN A 222 -4.74 -0.62 -21.08
CA GLN A 222 -5.09 0.32 -20.01
C GLN A 222 -3.98 0.32 -18.96
N ASP A 223 -3.91 1.40 -18.19
CA ASP A 223 -2.91 1.55 -17.15
C ASP A 223 -3.15 0.51 -16.04
N VAL A 224 -2.06 -0.09 -15.57
CA VAL A 224 -2.05 -1.04 -14.46
C VAL A 224 -1.23 -0.46 -13.33
N PHE A 225 -1.75 -0.53 -12.14
CA PHE A 225 -1.14 -0.04 -10.92
C PHE A 225 -0.92 -1.21 -9.96
N VAL A 226 0.23 -1.26 -9.33
CA VAL A 226 0.60 -2.36 -8.42
C VAL A 226 1.26 -1.82 -7.16
N ALA A 227 1.12 -2.57 -6.08
CA ALA A 227 1.86 -2.37 -4.86
C ALA A 227 2.27 -3.72 -4.29
N GLU A 228 3.48 -3.79 -3.71
CA GLU A 228 3.94 -4.94 -2.95
C GLU A 228 4.58 -4.49 -1.65
N LEU A 229 4.09 -5.03 -0.54
CA LEU A 229 4.51 -4.70 0.81
C LEU A 229 4.93 -5.96 1.56
N LYS A 230 6.01 -5.92 2.32
CA LYS A 230 6.38 -6.97 3.26
C LYS A 230 5.32 -7.09 4.35
N LEU A 231 4.78 -8.28 4.53
CA LEU A 231 3.63 -8.47 5.43
C LEU A 231 4.02 -8.39 6.90
N GLU A 232 5.13 -8.99 7.31
CA GLU A 232 5.53 -9.08 8.72
C GLU A 232 5.71 -7.69 9.38
N PRO A 233 6.49 -6.74 8.80
CA PRO A 233 6.58 -5.40 9.37
C PRO A 233 5.23 -4.66 9.39
N LEU A 234 4.38 -4.89 8.38
CA LEU A 234 3.06 -4.27 8.31
C LEU A 234 2.14 -4.75 9.43
N VAL A 235 2.02 -6.07 9.65
CA VAL A 235 1.17 -6.64 10.71
C VAL A 235 1.69 -6.27 12.10
N THR A 236 3.02 -6.26 12.29
CA THR A 236 3.64 -5.79 13.54
C THR A 236 3.30 -4.32 13.80
N GLY A 237 3.30 -3.48 12.76
CA GLY A 237 2.87 -2.09 12.83
C GLY A 237 1.39 -1.96 13.23
N VAL A 238 0.52 -2.80 12.67
CA VAL A 238 -0.92 -2.85 13.03
C VAL A 238 -1.11 -3.20 14.50
N GLU A 239 -0.40 -4.20 15.00
CA GLU A 239 -0.46 -4.61 16.41
C GLU A 239 0.05 -3.51 17.34
N ALA A 240 1.18 -2.89 17.00
CA ALA A 240 1.76 -1.78 17.76
C ALA A 240 0.83 -0.56 17.81
N ALA A 241 0.26 -0.18 16.67
CA ALA A 241 -0.69 0.93 16.58
C ALA A 241 -1.96 0.65 17.39
N ASN A 242 -2.46 -0.59 17.35
CA ASN A 242 -3.62 -1.00 18.13
C ASN A 242 -3.32 -0.98 19.65
N ALA A 243 -2.19 -1.49 20.08
CA ALA A 243 -1.75 -1.47 21.48
C ALA A 243 -1.53 -0.05 22.02
N ALA A 244 -1.09 0.87 21.16
CA ALA A 244 -0.89 2.29 21.48
C ALA A 244 -2.17 3.12 21.50
N ARG A 245 -3.29 2.57 20.98
CA ARG A 245 -4.56 3.31 20.89
C ARG A 245 -5.04 3.72 22.28
N ARG A 246 -5.31 5.00 22.45
CA ARG A 246 -5.85 5.60 23.68
C ARG A 246 -7.07 6.45 23.35
N PHE A 247 -8.03 6.45 24.23
CA PHE A 247 -9.16 7.36 24.14
C PHE A 247 -8.66 8.81 24.24
N LYS A 248 -9.08 9.65 23.30
CA LYS A 248 -8.90 11.10 23.36
C LYS A 248 -10.27 11.73 23.50
N PRO A 249 -10.50 12.57 24.52
CA PRO A 249 -11.73 13.33 24.63
C PRO A 249 -11.99 14.17 23.38
N LEU A 250 -13.25 14.31 23.01
CA LEU A 250 -13.61 15.23 21.94
C LEU A 250 -13.22 16.66 22.33
N PRO A 251 -12.70 17.46 21.39
CA PRO A 251 -12.38 18.86 21.63
C PRO A 251 -13.63 19.64 22.09
N ARG A 252 -13.47 20.51 23.09
CA ARG A 252 -14.56 21.34 23.58
C ARG A 252 -14.70 22.64 22.79
N PHE A 253 -13.65 23.08 22.14
CA PHE A 253 -13.59 24.33 21.38
C PHE A 253 -13.60 24.05 19.88
N PRO A 254 -14.12 24.94 19.04
CA PRO A 254 -14.13 24.74 17.60
C PRO A 254 -12.71 24.78 17.03
N ALA A 255 -12.47 23.94 16.02
CA ALA A 255 -11.26 24.03 15.21
C ALA A 255 -11.30 25.27 14.31
N VAL A 256 -10.13 25.76 13.93
CA VAL A 256 -9.97 26.88 12.99
C VAL A 256 -9.11 26.42 11.83
N GLU A 257 -9.56 26.74 10.61
CA GLU A 257 -8.82 26.47 9.39
C GLU A 257 -8.24 27.75 8.81
N ARG A 258 -7.04 27.65 8.21
CA ARG A 258 -6.38 28.73 7.48
C ARG A 258 -5.82 28.18 6.18
N ASP A 259 -6.15 28.84 5.09
CA ASP A 259 -5.65 28.52 3.76
C ASP A 259 -4.46 29.42 3.42
N PHE A 260 -3.39 28.80 2.92
CA PHE A 260 -2.18 29.49 2.45
C PHE A 260 -1.96 29.16 0.98
N SER A 261 -2.01 30.16 0.12
CA SER A 261 -1.68 30.00 -1.30
C SER A 261 -0.19 30.30 -1.52
N LEU A 262 0.57 29.28 -1.84
CA LEU A 262 2.03 29.30 -1.93
C LEU A 262 2.47 29.17 -3.39
N VAL A 263 3.48 29.90 -3.81
CA VAL A 263 4.20 29.67 -5.06
C VAL A 263 5.54 29.00 -4.73
N LEU A 264 5.75 27.81 -5.27
CA LEU A 264 6.87 26.91 -5.00
C LEU A 264 7.58 26.52 -6.29
N ALA A 265 8.87 26.15 -6.22
CA ALA A 265 9.60 25.57 -7.32
C ALA A 265 9.11 24.15 -7.64
N ASP A 266 9.15 23.73 -8.92
CA ASP A 266 8.64 22.43 -9.39
C ASP A 266 9.23 21.19 -8.68
N GLY A 267 10.42 21.30 -8.11
CA GLY A 267 11.08 20.24 -7.36
C GLY A 267 10.63 20.07 -5.91
N VAL A 268 9.81 21.00 -5.38
CA VAL A 268 9.37 20.95 -3.97
C VAL A 268 8.21 19.97 -3.84
N ALA A 269 8.40 18.93 -3.02
CA ALA A 269 7.35 17.97 -2.68
C ALA A 269 6.50 18.46 -1.51
N PHE A 270 5.20 18.08 -1.47
CA PHE A 270 4.31 18.39 -0.36
C PHE A 270 4.86 17.94 1.00
N ALA A 271 5.54 16.79 1.06
CA ALA A 271 6.18 16.30 2.27
C ALA A 271 7.22 17.29 2.86
N GLN A 272 7.89 18.09 2.02
CA GLN A 272 8.80 19.12 2.50
C GLN A 272 8.05 20.32 3.10
N VAL A 273 6.88 20.65 2.53
CA VAL A 273 5.98 21.68 3.08
C VAL A 273 5.44 21.24 4.45
N ASP A 274 4.92 20.01 4.55
CA ASP A 274 4.44 19.41 5.79
C ASP A 274 5.54 19.38 6.85
N ALA A 275 6.73 18.89 6.51
CA ALA A 275 7.87 18.83 7.42
C ALA A 275 8.33 20.22 7.90
N ALA A 276 8.32 21.23 7.02
CA ALA A 276 8.68 22.60 7.37
C ALA A 276 7.71 23.18 8.41
N ILE A 277 6.41 22.96 8.23
CA ILE A 277 5.39 23.44 9.18
C ILE A 277 5.46 22.68 10.50
N ARG A 278 5.54 21.34 10.47
CA ARG A 278 5.63 20.52 11.70
C ARG A 278 6.90 20.79 12.51
N SER A 279 7.98 21.23 11.87
CA SER A 279 9.21 21.61 12.57
C SER A 279 9.04 22.83 13.49
N LEU A 280 7.96 23.61 13.35
CA LEU A 280 7.61 24.71 14.24
C LEU A 280 7.06 24.25 15.59
N GLN A 281 6.75 22.95 15.72
CA GLN A 281 6.21 22.33 16.95
C GLN A 281 4.99 23.08 17.53
N ILE A 282 4.07 23.51 16.64
CA ILE A 282 2.82 24.17 17.05
C ILE A 282 1.94 23.12 17.71
N ALA A 283 1.69 23.27 19.00
CA ALA A 283 0.95 22.27 19.81
C ALA A 283 -0.49 22.06 19.31
N GLU A 284 -1.09 23.08 18.79
CA GLU A 284 -2.48 23.09 18.32
C GLU A 284 -2.63 22.65 16.86
N LEU A 285 -1.55 22.32 16.17
CA LEU A 285 -1.59 21.87 14.79
C LEU A 285 -2.25 20.49 14.69
N GLU A 286 -3.42 20.40 14.07
CA GLU A 286 -4.17 19.16 13.88
C GLU A 286 -3.84 18.49 12.54
N SER A 287 -4.05 19.21 11.43
CA SER A 287 -3.78 18.65 10.07
C SER A 287 -3.24 19.72 9.12
N ILE A 288 -2.56 19.22 8.08
CA ILE A 288 -2.09 19.99 6.93
C ILE A 288 -2.52 19.23 5.69
N GLU A 289 -3.25 19.87 4.80
CA GLU A 289 -3.80 19.28 3.60
C GLU A 289 -3.43 20.10 2.36
N ALA A 290 -3.12 19.43 1.26
CA ALA A 290 -3.02 20.06 -0.05
C ALA A 290 -4.44 20.23 -0.60
N ALA A 291 -4.94 21.47 -0.64
CA ALA A 291 -6.31 21.75 -1.03
C ALA A 291 -6.46 22.00 -2.54
N ASP A 292 -5.46 22.63 -3.18
CA ASP A 292 -5.47 22.90 -4.62
C ASP A 292 -4.04 23.03 -5.17
N LEU A 293 -3.85 22.64 -6.43
CA LEU A 293 -2.59 22.75 -7.14
C LEU A 293 -2.82 23.31 -8.54
N PHE A 294 -2.16 24.41 -8.85
CA PHE A 294 -2.31 25.09 -10.13
C PHE A 294 -0.95 25.35 -10.79
N ARG A 295 -0.89 25.15 -12.11
CA ARG A 295 0.27 25.41 -12.97
C ARG A 295 -0.14 26.26 -14.15
N GLY A 296 0.75 27.14 -14.58
CA GLY A 296 0.51 28.02 -15.74
C GLY A 296 -0.17 29.34 -15.41
N GLY A 297 -0.72 30.02 -16.40
CA GLY A 297 -1.30 31.35 -16.26
C GLY A 297 -0.28 32.38 -15.74
N GLN A 298 -0.54 32.99 -14.60
CA GLN A 298 0.34 33.97 -13.96
C GLN A 298 1.51 33.36 -13.15
N ILE A 299 1.57 32.02 -13.05
CA ILE A 299 2.65 31.34 -12.33
C ILE A 299 3.88 31.25 -13.22
N PRO A 300 5.07 31.72 -12.77
CA PRO A 300 6.30 31.65 -13.55
C PRO A 300 6.66 30.23 -13.98
N ALA A 301 7.31 30.08 -15.13
CA ALA A 301 7.82 28.78 -15.58
C ALA A 301 8.78 28.18 -14.53
N GLY A 302 8.69 26.86 -14.30
CA GLY A 302 9.47 26.16 -13.28
C GLY A 302 8.92 26.29 -11.86
N LYS A 303 7.70 26.83 -11.72
CA LYS A 303 6.99 26.98 -10.45
C LYS A 303 5.55 26.48 -10.55
N PHE A 304 4.96 26.21 -9.41
CA PHE A 304 3.54 25.90 -9.26
C PHE A 304 2.95 26.64 -8.05
N SER A 305 1.64 26.84 -8.08
CA SER A 305 0.88 27.34 -6.92
C SER A 305 0.26 26.16 -6.18
N LEU A 306 0.51 26.09 -4.90
CA LEU A 306 -0.08 25.10 -3.99
C LEU A 306 -0.91 25.86 -2.94
N MET A 307 -2.19 25.52 -2.83
CA MET A 307 -3.01 25.94 -1.70
C MET A 307 -2.97 24.83 -0.66
N ILE A 308 -2.51 25.17 0.53
CA ILE A 308 -2.56 24.28 1.69
C ILE A 308 -3.62 24.78 2.66
N ARG A 309 -4.34 23.84 3.25
CA ARG A 309 -5.25 24.08 4.37
C ARG A 309 -4.61 23.56 5.64
N VAL A 310 -4.48 24.42 6.63
CA VAL A 310 -3.93 24.09 7.94
C VAL A 310 -5.03 24.21 8.97
N LYS A 311 -5.27 23.12 9.70
CA LYS A 311 -6.29 23.04 10.74
C LYS A 311 -5.63 23.09 12.12
N PHE A 312 -6.16 23.94 12.97
CA PHE A 312 -5.72 24.13 14.34
C PHE A 312 -6.84 23.75 15.30
N GLN A 313 -6.49 23.02 16.36
CA GLN A 313 -7.41 22.60 17.41
C GLN A 313 -6.81 22.87 18.78
N SER A 314 -7.41 23.80 19.54
CA SER A 314 -7.04 24.05 20.93
C SER A 314 -7.85 23.17 21.89
N ALA A 315 -7.18 22.67 22.93
CA ALA A 315 -7.83 21.98 24.04
C ALA A 315 -8.25 22.91 25.18
N GLU A 316 -7.74 24.15 25.22
CA GLU A 316 -7.84 25.05 26.37
C GLU A 316 -8.85 26.21 26.17
N ALA A 317 -8.83 26.82 24.98
CA ALA A 317 -9.66 27.99 24.67
C ALA A 317 -9.91 28.15 23.16
N THR A 318 -10.88 28.99 22.80
CA THR A 318 -11.07 29.47 21.43
C THR A 318 -9.91 30.37 21.02
N PHE A 319 -9.40 30.20 19.81
CA PHE A 319 -8.33 31.06 19.28
C PHE A 319 -8.77 32.51 19.15
N THR A 320 -7.88 33.41 19.50
CA THR A 320 -8.01 34.82 19.16
C THR A 320 -7.39 35.12 17.80
N ASP A 321 -7.84 36.20 17.14
CA ASP A 321 -7.27 36.62 15.85
C ASP A 321 -5.76 36.92 15.97
N ALA A 322 -5.31 37.47 17.10
CA ALA A 322 -3.90 37.73 17.33
C ALA A 322 -3.05 36.46 17.35
N GLN A 323 -3.52 35.39 18.02
CA GLN A 323 -2.85 34.08 18.05
C GLN A 323 -2.79 33.47 16.67
N LEU A 324 -3.89 33.47 15.91
CA LEU A 324 -3.94 32.92 14.56
C LEU A 324 -3.04 33.67 13.58
N ASN A 325 -2.95 35.01 13.72
CA ASN A 325 -2.06 35.83 12.90
C ASN A 325 -0.57 35.54 13.21
N ASP A 326 -0.21 35.39 14.49
CA ASP A 326 1.14 35.00 14.89
C ASP A 326 1.55 33.62 14.33
N ILE A 327 0.68 32.64 14.54
CA ILE A 327 0.93 31.27 13.99
C ILE A 327 1.07 31.34 12.47
N SER A 328 0.19 32.07 11.79
CA SER A 328 0.23 32.21 10.33
C SER A 328 1.53 32.86 9.86
N ALA A 329 1.99 33.89 10.52
CA ALA A 329 3.25 34.57 10.19
C ALA A 329 4.45 33.66 10.38
N ARG A 330 4.48 32.85 11.44
CA ARG A 330 5.53 31.86 11.67
C ARG A 330 5.56 30.77 10.60
N ILE A 331 4.39 30.28 10.17
CA ILE A 331 4.28 29.28 9.09
C ILE A 331 4.83 29.87 7.78
N VAL A 332 4.38 31.07 7.41
CA VAL A 332 4.83 31.71 6.17
C VAL A 332 6.34 31.96 6.19
N ALA A 333 6.88 32.47 7.29
CA ALA A 333 8.32 32.70 7.45
C ALA A 333 9.13 31.41 7.29
N ALA A 334 8.69 30.30 7.93
CA ALA A 334 9.37 29.01 7.83
C ALA A 334 9.33 28.44 6.41
N LEU A 335 8.21 28.57 5.71
CA LEU A 335 8.07 28.11 4.32
C LEU A 335 8.93 28.95 3.36
N GLN A 336 9.01 30.27 3.60
CA GLN A 336 9.88 31.16 2.83
C GLN A 336 11.36 30.83 3.07
N GLU A 337 11.78 30.67 4.31
CA GLU A 337 13.17 30.39 4.67
C GLU A 337 13.64 29.01 4.16
N LYS A 338 12.84 27.97 4.39
CA LYS A 338 13.25 26.59 4.10
C LYS A 338 13.03 26.16 2.65
N LEU A 339 12.02 26.71 1.98
CA LEU A 339 11.59 26.24 0.65
C LEU A 339 11.57 27.36 -0.41
N GLY A 340 11.91 28.59 -0.03
CA GLY A 340 11.81 29.74 -0.94
C GLY A 340 10.37 30.01 -1.40
N ALA A 341 9.38 29.58 -0.60
CA ALA A 341 7.96 29.82 -0.91
C ALA A 341 7.63 31.32 -0.87
N THR A 342 6.75 31.76 -1.76
CA THR A 342 6.18 33.10 -1.71
C THR A 342 4.66 33.00 -1.63
N LEU A 343 4.04 33.84 -0.81
CA LEU A 343 2.57 33.94 -0.80
C LEU A 343 2.08 34.49 -2.14
N ARG A 344 1.07 33.83 -2.70
CA ARG A 344 0.33 34.38 -3.83
C ARG A 344 -0.65 35.40 -3.31
N ALA A 345 -0.52 36.67 -3.73
CA ALA A 345 -1.58 37.65 -3.53
C ALA A 345 -2.83 37.19 -4.29
N ILE A 346 -3.95 37.13 -3.61
CA ILE A 346 -5.26 36.79 -4.18
C ILE A 346 -5.79 38.00 -4.94
#